data_aa4b84b8d8ffadc09fe29038360f784b
#
_entry.id   aa4b84b8d8ffadc09fe29038360f784b
#
_cell.length_a   1.000
_cell.length_b   1.000
_cell.length_c   1.000
_cell.angle_alpha   90.00
_cell.angle_beta   90.00
_cell.angle_gamma   90.00
#
_symmetry.space_group_name_H-M   'P 1'
#
loop_
_entity.id
_entity.type
_entity.pdbx_description
1 polymer ?
#
loop_
_entity_poly.entity_id
_entity_poly.type
_entity_poly.pdbx_seq_one_letter_code
_entity_poly.pdbx_strand_id
1 'polypeptide(L)'
;MEKDMEPLLRDYLNKIKQIHPIVHCITNTITVNDCANMVLALGASPTMAHHTLEVEEITAGTNALVCNLGATECLEAMELAGEKADALGHPIVLDPVGVAGSTFRRNKCMALMERVHPTCIRGNYSEILALMRQRNTAVGVDAADTDMDLDALQKFADEVHGIVVASGEKDYITDGKRLYVCERGHRMMSHITGSGCMSSVALATFLAVEPSIESANACCHFLGQMGELAAKQTEERAGGTMTFRELFLDAVSLQGILWKDNTHL
;
A
#
# COMPACT_ATOMS: atom_id res chain seq x y z
N MET A 1 22.59 4.30 -6.12
CA MET A 1 21.22 3.80 -5.88
C MET A 1 20.17 4.92 -5.84
N GLU A 2 20.34 6.03 -5.10
CA GLU A 2 19.34 7.12 -5.12
C GLU A 2 19.21 7.88 -6.45
N LYS A 3 20.31 8.07 -7.18
CA LYS A 3 20.28 8.78 -8.48
C LYS A 3 19.48 8.07 -9.58
N ASP A 4 19.21 6.79 -9.43
CA ASP A 4 18.47 6.00 -10.44
C ASP A 4 16.96 5.93 -10.14
N MET A 5 16.52 6.33 -8.93
CA MET A 5 15.11 6.26 -8.53
C MET A 5 14.27 7.39 -9.14
N GLU A 6 14.80 8.60 -9.26
CA GLU A 6 14.07 9.77 -9.77
C GLU A 6 13.51 9.57 -11.20
N PRO A 7 14.28 9.07 -12.18
CA PRO A 7 13.76 8.78 -13.52
C PRO A 7 12.67 7.70 -13.50
N LEU A 8 12.84 6.68 -12.65
CA LEU A 8 11.88 5.58 -12.49
C LEU A 8 10.55 6.08 -11.90
N LEU A 9 10.61 6.89 -10.84
CA LEU A 9 9.44 7.53 -10.24
C LEU A 9 8.67 8.37 -11.26
N ARG A 10 9.39 9.18 -12.03
CA ARG A 10 8.81 10.00 -13.09
C ARG A 10 8.09 9.17 -14.15
N ASP A 11 8.66 8.05 -14.54
CA ASP A 11 8.06 7.13 -15.52
C ASP A 11 6.74 6.55 -14.98
N TYR A 12 6.71 6.05 -13.73
CA TYR A 12 5.49 5.52 -13.11
C TYR A 12 4.40 6.60 -12.96
N LEU A 13 4.75 7.79 -12.47
CA LEU A 13 3.79 8.89 -12.34
C LEU A 13 3.23 9.33 -13.71
N ASN A 14 4.03 9.31 -14.76
CA ASN A 14 3.58 9.58 -16.13
C ASN A 14 2.65 8.46 -16.63
N LYS A 15 2.97 7.19 -16.39
CA LYS A 15 2.10 6.06 -16.74
C LYS A 15 0.75 6.17 -16.03
N ILE A 16 0.73 6.49 -14.72
CA ILE A 16 -0.51 6.70 -13.95
C ILE A 16 -1.35 7.80 -14.61
N LYS A 17 -0.75 8.94 -14.95
CA LYS A 17 -1.44 10.05 -15.62
C LYS A 17 -1.98 9.70 -17.02
N GLN A 18 -1.28 8.88 -17.77
CA GLN A 18 -1.71 8.47 -19.11
C GLN A 18 -2.82 7.45 -19.09
N ILE A 19 -2.74 6.49 -18.17
CA ILE A 19 -3.67 5.36 -18.05
C ILE A 19 -4.93 5.77 -17.28
N HIS A 20 -4.80 6.67 -16.29
CA HIS A 20 -5.85 7.04 -15.33
C HIS A 20 -6.51 5.81 -14.69
N PRO A 21 -5.73 4.94 -14.02
CA PRO A 21 -6.26 3.67 -13.55
C PRO A 21 -7.41 3.88 -12.56
N ILE A 22 -8.39 2.98 -12.60
CA ILE A 22 -9.46 2.94 -11.62
C ILE A 22 -9.06 1.92 -10.55
N VAL A 23 -9.05 2.33 -9.29
CA VAL A 23 -8.69 1.48 -8.15
C VAL A 23 -9.92 1.20 -7.31
N HIS A 24 -10.30 -0.08 -7.22
CA HIS A 24 -11.38 -0.51 -6.33
C HIS A 24 -10.82 -0.69 -4.92
N CYS A 25 -11.38 0.05 -3.95
CA CYS A 25 -10.89 0.07 -2.58
C CYS A 25 -11.99 -0.39 -1.62
N ILE A 26 -11.89 -1.62 -1.11
CA ILE A 26 -12.70 -2.10 0.01
C ILE A 26 -11.90 -1.83 1.28
N THR A 27 -12.19 -0.71 1.94
CA THR A 27 -11.40 -0.21 3.08
C THR A 27 -12.30 0.18 4.26
N ASN A 28 -11.69 0.43 5.41
CA ASN A 28 -12.40 0.75 6.64
C ASN A 28 -12.99 2.17 6.65
N THR A 29 -14.07 2.36 7.40
CA THR A 29 -14.83 3.62 7.47
C THR A 29 -14.05 4.79 8.08
N ILE A 30 -12.97 4.54 8.83
CA ILE A 30 -12.16 5.58 9.47
C ILE A 30 -11.31 6.30 8.43
N THR A 31 -10.81 5.57 7.41
CA THR A 31 -9.82 6.07 6.46
C THR A 31 -10.32 6.14 5.02
N VAL A 32 -11.58 5.77 4.77
CA VAL A 32 -12.15 5.69 3.41
C VAL A 32 -12.01 7.01 2.63
N ASN A 33 -12.25 8.14 3.27
CA ASN A 33 -12.10 9.46 2.62
C ASN A 33 -10.64 9.75 2.24
N ASP A 34 -9.70 9.48 3.14
CA ASP A 34 -8.27 9.71 2.90
C ASP A 34 -7.72 8.79 1.81
N CYS A 35 -8.18 7.54 1.79
CA CYS A 35 -7.84 6.58 0.74
C CYS A 35 -8.32 7.05 -0.64
N ALA A 36 -9.57 7.54 -0.72
CA ALA A 36 -10.11 8.08 -1.96
C ALA A 36 -9.31 9.32 -2.42
N ASN A 37 -9.02 10.25 -1.51
CA ASN A 37 -8.24 11.46 -1.83
C ASN A 37 -6.79 11.12 -2.21
N MET A 38 -6.17 10.10 -1.63
CA MET A 38 -4.83 9.64 -2.01
C MET A 38 -4.80 9.13 -3.46
N VAL A 39 -5.78 8.32 -3.87
CA VAL A 39 -5.88 7.84 -5.25
C VAL A 39 -6.10 9.00 -6.23
N LEU A 40 -6.99 9.96 -5.88
CA LEU A 40 -7.21 11.18 -6.67
C LEU A 40 -5.94 12.04 -6.77
N ALA A 41 -5.22 12.21 -5.66
CA ALA A 41 -3.97 12.97 -5.62
C ALA A 41 -2.89 12.40 -6.55
N LEU A 42 -2.87 11.09 -6.76
CA LEU A 42 -1.97 10.42 -7.71
C LEU A 42 -2.41 10.58 -9.18
N GLY A 43 -3.62 11.12 -9.44
CA GLY A 43 -4.17 11.26 -10.80
C GLY A 43 -4.91 10.01 -11.29
N ALA A 44 -5.31 9.13 -10.38
CA ALA A 44 -6.12 7.94 -10.64
C ALA A 44 -7.57 8.13 -10.15
N SER A 45 -8.44 7.17 -10.36
CA SER A 45 -9.86 7.23 -9.97
C SER A 45 -10.18 6.16 -8.93
N PRO A 46 -10.66 6.53 -7.72
CA PRO A 46 -11.08 5.56 -6.72
C PRO A 46 -12.54 5.13 -6.94
N THR A 47 -12.84 3.88 -6.62
CA THR A 47 -14.21 3.44 -6.35
C THR A 47 -14.24 2.70 -5.00
N MET A 48 -15.21 3.06 -4.15
CA MET A 48 -15.28 2.64 -2.75
C MET A 48 -16.46 1.67 -2.52
N ALA A 49 -16.87 0.92 -3.55
CA ALA A 49 -17.95 -0.05 -3.48
C ALA A 49 -17.60 -1.21 -2.52
N HIS A 50 -18.58 -1.66 -1.76
CA HIS A 50 -18.37 -2.79 -0.82
C HIS A 50 -19.62 -3.65 -0.62
N HIS A 51 -20.67 -3.40 -1.41
CA HIS A 51 -21.88 -4.22 -1.34
C HIS A 51 -21.70 -5.49 -2.16
N THR A 52 -22.01 -6.66 -1.59
CA THR A 52 -21.79 -7.97 -2.21
C THR A 52 -22.50 -8.18 -3.56
N LEU A 53 -23.59 -7.46 -3.82
CA LEU A 53 -24.33 -7.55 -5.10
C LEU A 53 -23.68 -6.76 -6.24
N GLU A 54 -22.69 -5.90 -5.99
CA GLU A 54 -22.08 -5.05 -7.03
C GLU A 54 -20.57 -5.22 -7.17
N VAL A 55 -19.88 -5.73 -6.12
CA VAL A 55 -18.39 -5.72 -6.09
C VAL A 55 -17.74 -6.48 -7.24
N GLU A 56 -18.34 -7.54 -7.75
CA GLU A 56 -17.79 -8.28 -8.89
C GLU A 56 -17.87 -7.46 -10.18
N GLU A 57 -19.02 -6.77 -10.43
CA GLU A 57 -19.20 -5.91 -11.58
C GLU A 57 -18.27 -4.70 -11.51
N ILE A 58 -18.19 -4.07 -10.35
CA ILE A 58 -17.28 -2.94 -10.11
C ILE A 58 -15.84 -3.37 -10.33
N THR A 59 -15.38 -4.48 -9.71
CA THR A 59 -14.00 -4.98 -9.87
C THR A 59 -13.69 -5.27 -11.34
N ALA A 60 -14.64 -5.80 -12.09
CA ALA A 60 -14.43 -6.09 -13.52
C ALA A 60 -14.14 -4.83 -14.35
N GLY A 61 -14.62 -3.66 -13.92
CA GLY A 61 -14.42 -2.37 -14.58
C GLY A 61 -13.20 -1.59 -14.05
N THR A 62 -12.38 -2.18 -13.17
CA THR A 62 -11.23 -1.49 -12.53
C THR A 62 -9.89 -2.09 -12.93
N ASN A 63 -8.79 -1.45 -12.53
CA ASN A 63 -7.42 -1.86 -12.89
C ASN A 63 -6.64 -2.46 -11.71
N ALA A 64 -7.13 -2.28 -10.48
CA ALA A 64 -6.55 -2.86 -9.27
C ALA A 64 -7.60 -2.94 -8.16
N LEU A 65 -7.37 -3.84 -7.19
CA LEU A 65 -8.20 -4.01 -6.00
C LEU A 65 -7.36 -3.82 -4.72
N VAL A 66 -7.94 -3.16 -3.73
CA VAL A 66 -7.42 -3.10 -2.35
C VAL A 66 -8.40 -3.77 -1.40
N CYS A 67 -7.92 -4.74 -0.64
CA CYS A 67 -8.64 -5.40 0.45
C CYS A 67 -8.00 -5.01 1.79
N ASN A 68 -8.67 -4.16 2.58
CA ASN A 68 -8.17 -3.69 3.87
C ASN A 68 -8.91 -4.37 5.03
N LEU A 69 -8.23 -5.21 5.79
CA LEU A 69 -8.81 -6.00 6.91
C LEU A 69 -9.31 -5.15 8.09
N GLY A 70 -9.15 -3.83 8.01
CA GLY A 70 -9.83 -2.90 8.91
C GLY A 70 -11.35 -2.92 8.77
N ALA A 71 -11.86 -3.21 7.57
CA ALA A 71 -13.28 -3.35 7.24
C ALA A 71 -13.76 -4.80 7.43
N THR A 72 -13.80 -5.27 8.66
CA THR A 72 -14.17 -6.67 8.99
C THR A 72 -15.62 -7.02 8.61
N GLU A 73 -16.48 -6.05 8.46
CA GLU A 73 -17.85 -6.17 7.98
C GLU A 73 -17.95 -6.44 6.46
N CYS A 74 -16.86 -6.18 5.71
CA CYS A 74 -16.82 -6.31 4.25
C CYS A 74 -16.07 -7.57 3.78
N LEU A 75 -15.81 -8.55 4.64
CA LEU A 75 -15.00 -9.74 4.29
C LEU A 75 -15.56 -10.53 3.11
N GLU A 76 -16.88 -10.74 3.04
CA GLU A 76 -17.54 -11.42 1.92
C GLU A 76 -17.37 -10.63 0.61
N ALA A 77 -17.49 -9.30 0.67
CA ALA A 77 -17.25 -8.45 -0.47
C ALA A 77 -15.80 -8.52 -0.95
N MET A 78 -14.83 -8.60 -0.02
CA MET A 78 -13.41 -8.78 -0.36
C MET A 78 -13.13 -10.13 -1.02
N GLU A 79 -13.80 -11.20 -0.57
CA GLU A 79 -13.70 -12.53 -1.18
C GLU A 79 -14.21 -12.51 -2.63
N LEU A 80 -15.43 -12.00 -2.85
CA LEU A 80 -16.04 -11.91 -4.18
C LEU A 80 -15.25 -11.01 -5.14
N ALA A 81 -14.89 -9.81 -4.68
CA ALA A 81 -14.09 -8.87 -5.45
C ALA A 81 -12.69 -9.42 -5.76
N GLY A 82 -12.09 -10.10 -4.78
CA GLY A 82 -10.76 -10.70 -4.91
C GLY A 82 -10.73 -11.84 -5.90
N GLU A 83 -11.68 -12.77 -5.85
CA GLU A 83 -11.81 -13.85 -6.84
C GLU A 83 -12.03 -13.29 -8.26
N LYS A 84 -12.80 -12.21 -8.37
CA LYS A 84 -13.02 -11.54 -9.64
C LYS A 84 -11.74 -10.87 -10.16
N ALA A 85 -11.00 -10.19 -9.31
CA ALA A 85 -9.74 -9.55 -9.66
C ALA A 85 -8.68 -10.59 -10.08
N ASP A 86 -8.52 -11.67 -9.30
CA ASP A 86 -7.60 -12.77 -9.60
C ASP A 86 -7.92 -13.40 -10.96
N ALA A 87 -9.18 -13.72 -11.21
CA ALA A 87 -9.63 -14.28 -12.49
C ALA A 87 -9.36 -13.37 -13.71
N LEU A 88 -9.29 -12.06 -13.51
CA LEU A 88 -8.99 -11.05 -14.55
C LEU A 88 -7.49 -10.69 -14.62
N GLY A 89 -6.68 -11.16 -13.68
CA GLY A 89 -5.27 -10.80 -13.57
C GLY A 89 -5.05 -9.35 -13.10
N HIS A 90 -6.05 -8.76 -12.42
CA HIS A 90 -5.89 -7.44 -11.82
C HIS A 90 -5.05 -7.53 -10.55
N PRO A 91 -4.08 -6.63 -10.31
CA PRO A 91 -3.31 -6.65 -9.09
C PRO A 91 -4.18 -6.42 -7.86
N ILE A 92 -3.92 -7.21 -6.81
CA ILE A 92 -4.62 -7.17 -5.53
C ILE A 92 -3.64 -6.77 -4.45
N VAL A 93 -3.91 -5.67 -3.74
CA VAL A 93 -3.18 -5.27 -2.54
C VAL A 93 -3.98 -5.66 -1.30
N LEU A 94 -3.40 -6.50 -0.47
CA LEU A 94 -3.95 -6.90 0.82
C LEU A 94 -3.28 -6.10 1.93
N ASP A 95 -4.08 -5.40 2.72
CA ASP A 95 -3.66 -4.62 3.89
C ASP A 95 -4.16 -5.33 5.17
N PRO A 96 -3.28 -6.06 5.88
CA PRO A 96 -3.65 -6.93 7.01
C PRO A 96 -3.85 -6.15 8.32
N VAL A 97 -4.62 -5.05 8.28
CA VAL A 97 -4.84 -4.17 9.44
C VAL A 97 -5.30 -4.94 10.67
N GLY A 98 -4.47 -4.86 11.73
CA GLY A 98 -4.82 -5.36 13.05
C GLY A 98 -4.68 -6.87 13.25
N VAL A 99 -4.08 -7.61 12.31
CA VAL A 99 -3.86 -9.08 12.44
C VAL A 99 -2.91 -9.43 13.57
N ALA A 100 -2.02 -8.53 13.97
CA ALA A 100 -1.12 -8.74 15.10
C ALA A 100 -1.90 -8.86 16.44
N GLY A 101 -2.92 -8.03 16.62
CA GLY A 101 -3.71 -7.96 17.85
C GLY A 101 -4.98 -8.82 17.85
N SER A 102 -5.38 -9.44 16.73
CA SER A 102 -6.65 -10.14 16.60
C SER A 102 -6.51 -11.49 15.88
N THR A 103 -6.72 -12.57 16.61
CA THR A 103 -6.76 -13.94 16.04
C THR A 103 -7.88 -14.07 14.99
N PHE A 104 -9.03 -13.42 15.19
CA PHE A 104 -10.11 -13.40 14.22
C PHE A 104 -9.65 -12.79 12.89
N ARG A 105 -9.07 -11.57 12.93
CA ARG A 105 -8.55 -10.90 11.71
C ARG A 105 -7.45 -11.71 11.05
N ARG A 106 -6.52 -12.25 11.83
CA ARG A 106 -5.42 -13.07 11.32
C ARG A 106 -5.94 -14.31 10.58
N ASN A 107 -6.88 -15.05 11.15
CA ASN A 107 -7.47 -16.21 10.50
C ASN A 107 -8.22 -15.82 9.21
N LYS A 108 -8.97 -14.72 9.22
CA LYS A 108 -9.66 -14.21 8.02
C LYS A 108 -8.69 -13.74 6.95
N CYS A 109 -7.60 -13.07 7.36
CA CYS A 109 -6.54 -12.68 6.45
C CYS A 109 -5.91 -13.89 5.75
N MET A 110 -5.55 -14.92 6.51
CA MET A 110 -4.98 -16.16 5.97
C MET A 110 -5.92 -16.84 4.98
N ALA A 111 -7.21 -16.97 5.32
CA ALA A 111 -8.21 -17.55 4.44
C ALA A 111 -8.38 -16.74 3.14
N LEU A 112 -8.39 -15.41 3.25
CA LEU A 112 -8.48 -14.52 2.08
C LEU A 112 -7.24 -14.64 1.19
N MET A 113 -6.03 -14.70 1.77
CA MET A 113 -4.78 -14.88 1.02
C MET A 113 -4.76 -16.17 0.19
N GLU A 114 -5.31 -17.27 0.74
CA GLU A 114 -5.38 -18.56 0.04
C GLU A 114 -6.40 -18.56 -1.10
N ARG A 115 -7.40 -17.68 -1.02
CA ARG A 115 -8.52 -17.63 -1.97
C ARG A 115 -8.29 -16.65 -3.12
N VAL A 116 -7.64 -15.51 -2.86
CA VAL A 116 -7.56 -14.41 -3.83
C VAL A 116 -6.15 -14.12 -4.35
N HIS A 117 -5.12 -14.86 -3.92
CA HIS A 117 -3.72 -14.75 -4.35
C HIS A 117 -3.23 -13.30 -4.49
N PRO A 118 -3.03 -12.54 -3.37
CA PRO A 118 -2.68 -11.14 -3.44
C PRO A 118 -1.37 -10.91 -4.20
N THR A 119 -1.36 -9.98 -5.14
CA THR A 119 -0.15 -9.52 -5.83
C THR A 119 0.83 -8.88 -4.86
N CYS A 120 0.28 -8.17 -3.85
CA CYS A 120 1.09 -7.53 -2.81
C CYS A 120 0.39 -7.59 -1.45
N ILE A 121 1.15 -7.93 -0.42
CA ILE A 121 0.74 -7.81 0.98
C ILE A 121 1.53 -6.65 1.59
N ARG A 122 0.83 -5.63 2.09
CA ARG A 122 1.46 -4.46 2.70
C ARG A 122 0.96 -4.28 4.14
N GLY A 123 1.84 -4.40 5.12
CA GLY A 123 1.55 -4.20 6.54
C GLY A 123 2.72 -3.59 7.29
N ASN A 124 2.51 -3.16 8.54
CA ASN A 124 3.63 -2.81 9.41
C ASN A 124 4.38 -4.08 9.88
N TYR A 125 5.54 -3.90 10.52
CA TYR A 125 6.37 -5.04 10.96
C TYR A 125 5.57 -6.02 11.83
N SER A 126 4.79 -5.55 12.80
CA SER A 126 4.05 -6.44 13.68
C SER A 126 2.95 -7.23 12.95
N GLU A 127 2.32 -6.65 11.94
CA GLU A 127 1.32 -7.32 11.09
C GLU A 127 1.98 -8.39 10.21
N ILE A 128 3.06 -8.04 9.52
CA ILE A 128 3.80 -9.01 8.67
C ILE A 128 4.39 -10.14 9.52
N LEU A 129 5.03 -9.84 10.65
CA LEU A 129 5.52 -10.85 11.59
C LEU A 129 4.42 -11.78 12.10
N ALA A 130 3.22 -11.25 12.37
CA ALA A 130 2.08 -12.07 12.79
C ALA A 130 1.61 -13.05 11.70
N LEU A 131 1.64 -12.66 10.42
CA LEU A 131 1.33 -13.55 9.30
C LEU A 131 2.43 -14.60 9.10
N MET A 132 3.70 -14.19 9.15
CA MET A 132 4.86 -15.10 9.05
C MET A 132 4.81 -16.17 10.15
N ARG A 133 4.56 -15.80 11.41
CA ARG A 133 4.41 -16.72 12.54
C ARG A 133 3.25 -17.71 12.35
N GLN A 134 2.13 -17.25 11.80
CA GLN A 134 0.97 -18.10 11.53
C GLN A 134 1.26 -19.18 10.46
N ARG A 135 2.14 -18.89 9.49
CA ARG A 135 2.59 -19.84 8.46
C ARG A 135 3.76 -20.73 8.90
N ASN A 136 4.23 -20.61 10.15
CA ASN A 136 5.44 -21.29 10.64
C ASN A 136 6.70 -20.97 9.81
N THR A 137 6.72 -19.89 9.09
CA THR A 137 7.93 -19.36 8.48
C THR A 137 8.86 -19.00 9.63
N ALA A 138 10.03 -19.63 9.71
CA ALA A 138 10.89 -19.62 10.89
C ALA A 138 11.33 -18.21 11.27
N VAL A 139 10.56 -17.58 12.12
CA VAL A 139 10.94 -16.34 12.82
C VAL A 139 11.52 -16.77 14.15
N GLY A 140 12.77 -16.40 14.44
CA GLY A 140 13.39 -16.64 15.73
C GLY A 140 12.50 -16.13 16.87
N VAL A 141 12.37 -16.92 17.92
CA VAL A 141 11.44 -16.68 19.04
C VAL A 141 11.72 -15.36 19.78
N ASP A 142 12.90 -14.76 19.57
CA ASP A 142 13.41 -13.59 20.31
C ASP A 142 13.51 -12.30 19.48
N ALA A 143 13.00 -12.24 18.24
CA ALA A 143 12.99 -10.99 17.50
C ALA A 143 12.03 -10.02 18.20
N ALA A 144 12.57 -8.99 18.85
CA ALA A 144 11.78 -7.84 19.27
C ALA A 144 11.05 -7.27 18.04
N ASP A 145 9.83 -6.76 18.21
CA ASP A 145 9.00 -6.23 17.10
C ASP A 145 9.66 -5.06 16.31
N THR A 146 10.92 -4.76 16.60
CA THR A 146 11.75 -3.70 16.01
C THR A 146 12.70 -4.17 14.92
N ASP A 147 13.04 -5.48 14.85
CA ASP A 147 13.97 -6.02 13.86
C ASP A 147 13.26 -7.04 12.96
N MET A 148 13.33 -6.82 11.65
CA MET A 148 12.79 -7.73 10.64
C MET A 148 13.87 -8.75 10.22
N ASP A 149 13.57 -10.05 10.39
CA ASP A 149 14.38 -11.11 9.79
C ASP A 149 14.15 -11.12 8.27
N LEU A 150 15.15 -10.63 7.53
CA LEU A 150 15.04 -10.44 6.08
C LEU A 150 15.00 -11.75 5.30
N ASP A 151 15.69 -12.78 5.78
CA ASP A 151 15.67 -14.10 5.16
C ASP A 151 14.30 -14.75 5.34
N ALA A 152 13.72 -14.63 6.53
CA ALA A 152 12.36 -15.10 6.80
C ALA A 152 11.31 -14.29 6.01
N LEU A 153 11.50 -12.98 5.83
CA LEU A 153 10.63 -12.13 5.04
C LEU A 153 10.65 -12.53 3.54
N GLN A 154 11.84 -12.78 2.98
CA GLN A 154 11.99 -13.25 1.61
C GLN A 154 11.34 -14.62 1.41
N LYS A 155 11.56 -15.54 2.36
CA LYS A 155 10.91 -16.85 2.35
C LYS A 155 9.38 -16.73 2.40
N PHE A 156 8.85 -15.85 3.23
CA PHE A 156 7.40 -15.59 3.30
C PHE A 156 6.85 -15.05 1.97
N ALA A 157 7.56 -14.12 1.32
CA ALA A 157 7.16 -13.60 0.00
C ALA A 157 7.18 -14.70 -1.08
N ASP A 158 8.18 -15.60 -1.06
CA ASP A 158 8.22 -16.76 -1.95
C ASP A 158 7.06 -17.73 -1.70
N GLU A 159 6.73 -18.01 -0.44
CA GLU A 159 5.61 -18.89 -0.05
C GLU A 159 4.23 -18.33 -0.45
N VAL A 160 4.05 -17.00 -0.45
CA VAL A 160 2.78 -16.37 -0.86
C VAL A 160 2.74 -16.03 -2.34
N HIS A 161 3.84 -16.28 -3.07
CA HIS A 161 4.01 -15.99 -4.49
C HIS A 161 3.68 -14.54 -4.86
N GLY A 162 3.99 -13.60 -3.96
CA GLY A 162 3.64 -12.20 -4.09
C GLY A 162 4.69 -11.26 -3.56
N ILE A 163 4.46 -9.96 -3.75
CA ILE A 163 5.29 -8.91 -3.18
C ILE A 163 4.89 -8.74 -1.71
N VAL A 164 5.86 -8.59 -0.82
CA VAL A 164 5.62 -8.22 0.57
C VAL A 164 6.28 -6.87 0.85
N VAL A 165 5.50 -5.94 1.38
CA VAL A 165 5.97 -4.64 1.87
C VAL A 165 5.79 -4.61 3.38
N ALA A 166 6.89 -4.73 4.11
CA ALA A 166 6.93 -4.58 5.56
C ALA A 166 7.37 -3.16 5.89
N SER A 167 6.43 -2.34 6.40
CA SER A 167 6.70 -0.92 6.65
C SER A 167 7.00 -0.63 8.11
N GLY A 168 7.98 0.27 8.33
CA GLY A 168 8.46 0.66 9.65
C GLY A 168 9.33 1.90 9.61
N GLU A 169 10.41 1.91 10.38
CA GLU A 169 11.45 2.94 10.28
C GLU A 169 12.13 2.88 8.89
N LYS A 170 12.28 1.67 8.36
CA LYS A 170 12.66 1.38 6.99
C LYS A 170 11.56 0.50 6.40
N ASP A 171 11.25 0.69 5.13
CA ASP A 171 10.36 -0.24 4.43
C ASP A 171 11.21 -1.31 3.74
N TYR A 172 10.86 -2.58 3.95
CA TYR A 172 11.42 -3.72 3.26
C TYR A 172 10.46 -4.24 2.22
N ILE A 173 10.89 -4.29 0.97
CA ILE A 173 10.09 -4.66 -0.19
C ILE A 173 10.73 -5.88 -0.85
N THR A 174 10.03 -7.01 -0.93
CA THR A 174 10.57 -8.24 -1.51
C THR A 174 9.53 -9.04 -2.28
N ASP A 175 9.99 -9.76 -3.31
CA ASP A 175 9.23 -10.75 -4.07
C ASP A 175 9.74 -12.19 -3.81
N GLY A 176 10.50 -12.38 -2.72
CA GLY A 176 11.15 -13.64 -2.37
C GLY A 176 12.52 -13.83 -3.02
N LYS A 177 12.80 -13.18 -4.15
CA LYS A 177 14.09 -13.27 -4.88
C LYS A 177 14.92 -12.01 -4.75
N ARG A 178 14.27 -10.87 -4.79
CA ARG A 178 14.88 -9.54 -4.69
C ARG A 178 14.41 -8.88 -3.40
N LEU A 179 15.26 -8.04 -2.84
CA LEU A 179 14.96 -7.24 -1.65
C LEU A 179 15.40 -5.81 -1.89
N TYR A 180 14.48 -4.88 -1.71
CA TYR A 180 14.75 -3.45 -1.66
C TYR A 180 14.54 -2.93 -0.25
N VAL A 181 15.31 -1.90 0.12
CA VAL A 181 15.17 -1.19 1.39
C VAL A 181 14.94 0.27 1.08
N CYS A 182 13.82 0.80 1.53
CA CYS A 182 13.49 2.21 1.45
C CYS A 182 13.67 2.85 2.83
N GLU A 183 14.61 3.79 2.92
CA GLU A 183 14.92 4.54 4.15
C GLU A 183 14.33 5.95 4.14
N ARG A 184 13.34 6.19 3.24
CA ARG A 184 12.64 7.46 3.11
C ARG A 184 11.41 7.49 4.00
N GLY A 185 11.05 8.67 4.43
CA GLY A 185 9.86 8.90 5.23
C GLY A 185 10.12 9.78 6.44
N HIS A 186 9.09 10.09 7.17
CA HIS A 186 9.19 10.91 8.37
C HIS A 186 8.27 10.39 9.47
N ARG A 187 8.71 10.48 10.74
CA ARG A 187 7.94 10.01 11.91
C ARG A 187 6.53 10.58 12.01
N MET A 188 6.27 11.76 11.46
CA MET A 188 4.92 12.36 11.46
C MET A 188 3.90 11.52 10.69
N MET A 189 4.34 10.68 9.75
CA MET A 189 3.45 9.74 9.04
C MET A 189 2.78 8.75 10.00
N SER A 190 3.45 8.34 11.07
CA SER A 190 2.86 7.46 12.09
C SER A 190 1.94 8.18 13.07
N HIS A 191 1.93 9.53 13.07
CA HIS A 191 1.09 10.34 13.95
C HIS A 191 -0.23 10.78 13.32
N ILE A 192 -0.51 10.37 12.08
CA ILE A 192 -1.80 10.56 11.44
C ILE A 192 -2.49 9.20 11.21
N THR A 193 -3.78 9.14 11.50
CA THR A 193 -4.56 7.94 11.24
C THR A 193 -4.64 7.68 9.73
N GLY A 194 -4.51 6.43 9.33
CA GLY A 194 -4.72 6.01 7.95
C GLY A 194 -3.53 6.15 7.01
N SER A 195 -2.36 6.62 7.47
CA SER A 195 -1.16 6.69 6.63
C SER A 195 -0.84 5.33 5.98
N GLY A 196 -1.00 4.23 6.73
CA GLY A 196 -0.87 2.88 6.21
C GLY A 196 -1.89 2.55 5.13
N CYS A 197 -3.18 2.82 5.39
CA CYS A 197 -4.25 2.57 4.41
C CYS A 197 -4.07 3.42 3.14
N MET A 198 -3.67 4.69 3.29
CA MET A 198 -3.30 5.56 2.17
C MET A 198 -2.13 4.99 1.37
N SER A 199 -1.12 4.43 2.04
CA SER A 199 0.00 3.78 1.37
C SER A 199 -0.44 2.53 0.59
N SER A 200 -1.39 1.76 1.12
CA SER A 200 -1.92 0.56 0.44
C SER A 200 -2.68 0.90 -0.84
N VAL A 201 -3.50 1.97 -0.85
CA VAL A 201 -4.21 2.40 -2.07
C VAL A 201 -3.27 3.08 -3.08
N ALA A 202 -2.23 3.79 -2.60
CA ALA A 202 -1.19 4.31 -3.47
C ALA A 202 -0.41 3.18 -4.15
N LEU A 203 -0.05 2.14 -3.39
CA LEU A 203 0.62 0.95 -3.91
C LEU A 203 -0.23 0.26 -4.98
N ALA A 204 -1.53 0.09 -4.77
CA ALA A 204 -2.45 -0.44 -5.76
C ALA A 204 -2.49 0.42 -7.03
N THR A 205 -2.42 1.75 -6.90
CA THR A 205 -2.37 2.67 -8.03
C THR A 205 -1.09 2.48 -8.87
N PHE A 206 0.05 2.29 -8.23
CA PHE A 206 1.32 2.00 -8.90
C PHE A 206 1.30 0.61 -9.56
N LEU A 207 0.83 -0.41 -8.85
CA LEU A 207 0.73 -1.77 -9.38
C LEU A 207 -0.30 -1.90 -10.52
N ALA A 208 -1.32 -1.04 -10.56
CA ALA A 208 -2.29 -1.00 -11.66
C ALA A 208 -1.66 -0.66 -13.02
N VAL A 209 -0.53 0.05 -13.04
CA VAL A 209 0.19 0.38 -14.28
C VAL A 209 1.32 -0.59 -14.57
N GLU A 210 1.89 -1.21 -13.54
CA GLU A 210 2.92 -2.24 -13.68
C GLU A 210 3.00 -3.08 -12.39
N PRO A 211 2.51 -4.33 -12.38
CA PRO A 211 2.52 -5.20 -11.20
C PRO A 211 3.91 -5.81 -10.98
N SER A 212 4.86 -5.00 -10.50
CA SER A 212 6.26 -5.38 -10.29
C SER A 212 6.79 -4.93 -8.93
N ILE A 213 7.85 -5.56 -8.45
CA ILE A 213 8.53 -5.14 -7.22
C ILE A 213 9.19 -3.76 -7.39
N GLU A 214 9.59 -3.40 -8.60
CA GLU A 214 10.14 -2.07 -8.93
C GLU A 214 9.07 -1.00 -8.73
N SER A 215 7.86 -1.25 -9.18
CA SER A 215 6.70 -0.38 -8.99
C SER A 215 6.36 -0.22 -7.50
N ALA A 216 6.38 -1.31 -6.73
CA ALA A 216 6.16 -1.27 -5.29
C ALA A 216 7.25 -0.47 -4.57
N ASN A 217 8.53 -0.68 -4.91
CA ASN A 217 9.65 0.06 -4.37
C ASN A 217 9.57 1.56 -4.73
N ALA A 218 9.21 1.89 -5.97
CA ALA A 218 9.02 3.26 -6.41
C ALA A 218 7.90 3.96 -5.62
N CYS A 219 6.78 3.27 -5.35
CA CYS A 219 5.70 3.79 -4.52
C CYS A 219 6.18 4.11 -3.09
N CYS A 220 6.91 3.22 -2.43
CA CYS A 220 7.44 3.44 -1.08
C CYS A 220 8.38 4.66 -1.05
N HIS A 221 9.31 4.75 -2.02
CA HIS A 221 10.19 5.90 -2.14
C HIS A 221 9.43 7.22 -2.37
N PHE A 222 8.44 7.22 -3.26
CA PHE A 222 7.61 8.39 -3.54
C PHE A 222 6.88 8.87 -2.28
N LEU A 223 6.16 7.99 -1.60
CA LEU A 223 5.43 8.34 -0.39
C LEU A 223 6.35 8.82 0.73
N GLY A 224 7.51 8.18 0.88
CA GLY A 224 8.53 8.62 1.84
C GLY A 224 9.02 10.04 1.56
N GLN A 225 9.34 10.37 0.30
CA GLN A 225 9.73 11.72 -0.11
C GLN A 225 8.63 12.75 0.14
N MET A 226 7.37 12.42 -0.17
CA MET A 226 6.23 13.30 0.08
C MET A 226 6.00 13.50 1.59
N GLY A 227 6.21 12.46 2.40
CA GLY A 227 6.17 12.55 3.85
C GLY A 227 7.26 13.48 4.43
N GLU A 228 8.49 13.40 3.92
CA GLU A 228 9.60 14.28 4.29
C GLU A 228 9.30 15.75 3.93
N LEU A 229 8.80 15.98 2.69
CA LEU A 229 8.42 17.33 2.23
C LEU A 229 7.29 17.91 3.10
N ALA A 230 6.25 17.13 3.37
CA ALA A 230 5.14 17.55 4.21
C ALA A 230 5.58 17.87 5.65
N ALA A 231 6.50 17.07 6.21
CA ALA A 231 7.04 17.31 7.54
C ALA A 231 7.80 18.63 7.62
N LYS A 232 8.69 18.88 6.65
CA LYS A 232 9.42 20.14 6.54
C LYS A 232 8.47 21.35 6.47
N GLN A 233 7.47 21.30 5.59
CA GLN A 233 6.50 22.39 5.45
C GLN A 233 5.62 22.57 6.69
N THR A 234 5.32 21.48 7.42
CA THR A 234 4.59 21.53 8.69
C THR A 234 5.39 22.25 9.74
N GLU A 235 6.68 21.95 9.87
CA GLU A 235 7.59 22.61 10.81
C GLU A 235 7.73 24.11 10.49
N GLU A 236 7.92 24.47 9.22
CA GLU A 236 8.00 25.88 8.78
C GLU A 236 6.74 26.68 9.12
N ARG A 237 5.57 26.04 9.16
CA ARG A 237 4.27 26.64 9.52
C ARG A 237 3.96 26.56 11.02
N ALA A 238 4.85 25.99 11.85
CA ALA A 238 4.58 25.64 13.24
C ALA A 238 3.26 24.84 13.40
N GLY A 239 2.96 23.96 12.42
CA GLY A 239 1.74 23.17 12.34
C GLY A 239 1.80 21.88 13.15
N GLY A 240 0.65 21.25 13.33
CA GLY A 240 0.48 19.95 14.00
C GLY A 240 0.14 18.82 13.02
N THR A 241 -0.41 17.73 13.58
CA THR A 241 -0.74 16.51 12.82
C THR A 241 -1.73 16.73 11.68
N MET A 242 -2.73 17.62 11.85
CA MET A 242 -3.69 17.92 10.79
C MET A 242 -3.06 18.72 9.65
N THR A 243 -2.21 19.70 9.97
CA THR A 243 -1.41 20.43 8.97
C THR A 243 -0.52 19.46 8.17
N PHE A 244 0.13 18.52 8.86
CA PHE A 244 0.93 17.49 8.19
C PHE A 244 0.08 16.64 7.25
N ARG A 245 -1.10 16.16 7.69
CA ARG A 245 -1.99 15.34 6.87
C ARG A 245 -2.42 16.07 5.59
N GLU A 246 -2.80 17.34 5.69
CA GLU A 246 -3.17 18.17 4.54
C GLU A 246 -1.97 18.33 3.60
N LEU A 247 -0.82 18.73 4.13
CA LEU A 247 0.40 18.93 3.35
C LEU A 247 0.94 17.63 2.72
N PHE A 248 0.70 16.48 3.34
CA PHE A 248 1.08 15.20 2.77
C PHE A 248 0.26 14.88 1.51
N LEU A 249 -1.07 15.06 1.55
CA LEU A 249 -1.93 14.91 0.38
C LEU A 249 -1.64 15.97 -0.69
N ASP A 250 -1.38 17.20 -0.29
CA ASP A 250 -0.96 18.28 -1.20
C ASP A 250 0.36 17.94 -1.89
N ALA A 251 1.36 17.46 -1.15
CA ALA A 251 2.65 17.07 -1.72
C ALA A 251 2.49 15.96 -2.77
N VAL A 252 1.69 14.93 -2.48
CA VAL A 252 1.35 13.87 -3.43
C VAL A 252 0.67 14.45 -4.67
N SER A 253 -0.35 15.30 -4.48
CA SER A 253 -1.13 15.91 -5.55
C SER A 253 -0.26 16.80 -6.44
N LEU A 254 0.56 17.65 -5.85
CA LEU A 254 1.44 18.57 -6.57
C LEU A 254 2.48 17.81 -7.42
N GLN A 255 3.07 16.75 -6.91
CA GLN A 255 3.99 15.91 -7.68
C GLN A 255 3.23 14.98 -8.63
N GLY A 256 2.12 14.39 -8.21
CA GLY A 256 1.27 13.56 -9.06
C GLY A 256 0.66 14.32 -10.24
N ILE A 257 0.13 15.52 -10.04
CA ILE A 257 -0.62 16.30 -11.04
C ILE A 257 0.26 17.35 -11.73
N LEU A 258 1.21 18.01 -11.02
CA LEU A 258 1.94 19.18 -11.48
C LEU A 258 3.28 18.91 -12.16
N TRP A 259 3.66 17.66 -12.40
CA TRP A 259 4.77 17.41 -13.34
C TRP A 259 4.44 17.87 -14.78
N LYS A 260 3.35 18.65 -14.91
CA LYS A 260 2.90 19.12 -16.21
C LYS A 260 3.86 20.08 -16.89
N ASP A 261 4.62 20.88 -16.18
CA ASP A 261 5.39 21.94 -16.83
C ASP A 261 6.57 22.45 -15.99
N ASN A 262 7.53 21.58 -15.58
CA ASN A 262 8.81 22.06 -15.08
C ASN A 262 9.75 22.46 -16.24
N THR A 263 9.24 23.21 -17.21
CA THR A 263 10.05 23.99 -18.12
C THR A 263 10.23 25.43 -17.64
N HIS A 264 9.57 25.81 -16.52
CA HIS A 264 9.69 27.16 -15.95
C HIS A 264 9.54 27.13 -14.42
N LEU A 265 10.60 26.76 -13.71
CA LEU A 265 10.94 27.23 -12.36
C LEU A 265 12.45 27.34 -12.26
#